data_8450a8a1c6fedfdc48434291835b4e17
#
_entry.id   8450a8a1c6fedfdc48434291835b4e17
#
_cell.length_a   1.000
_cell.length_b   1.000
_cell.length_c   1.000
_cell.angle_alpha   90.00
_cell.angle_beta   90.00
_cell.angle_gamma   90.00
#
_symmetry.space_group_name_H-M   'P 1'
#
loop_
_entity.id
_entity.type
_entity.pdbx_description
1 polymer ?
#
loop_
_entity_poly.entity_id
_entity_poly.type
_entity_poly.pdbx_seq_one_letter_code
_entity_poly.pdbx_strand_id
1 'polypeptide(L)'
;GAASVDGERALIRHLAEQIEGQSEEEILRLESDSDLIKVVTVHKSKGLEYPLVMLPFACSARAVDGRSKAPPMFHEQQDEQYRLLIELAKGDPAKPAQKRADDERMGEEMRLLYVALTRARYATWICVAPKVAKTGEKSLDLHKSGLGYLLAGENKVEPEQLAELVEALAKGCDDIAVCKAPAQTKGVHVAPARPTLSEALR
;
A
#
# COMPACT_ATOMS: atom_id res chain seq x y z
N GLY A 1 39.80 -4.75 -34.96
CA GLY A 1 39.79 -5.95 -34.06
C GLY A 1 40.08 -5.63 -32.61
N ALA A 2 40.67 -4.47 -32.27
CA ALA A 2 41.01 -4.13 -30.87
C ALA A 2 39.85 -3.50 -30.07
N ALA A 3 38.97 -2.75 -30.71
CA ALA A 3 37.87 -2.05 -30.07
C ALA A 3 36.75 -2.99 -29.55
N SER A 4 36.66 -4.22 -30.09
CA SER A 4 35.64 -5.20 -29.64
C SER A 4 36.03 -5.89 -28.33
N VAL A 5 37.32 -6.13 -28.09
CA VAL A 5 37.81 -6.84 -26.90
C VAL A 5 37.74 -5.99 -25.64
N ASP A 6 37.89 -4.68 -25.78
CA ASP A 6 37.78 -3.75 -24.62
C ASP A 6 36.31 -3.58 -24.14
N GLY A 7 35.35 -3.65 -25.09
CA GLY A 7 33.93 -3.64 -24.77
C GLY A 7 33.47 -4.88 -23.97
N GLU A 8 33.93 -6.06 -24.38
CA GLU A 8 33.61 -7.31 -23.69
C GLU A 8 34.22 -7.36 -22.27
N ARG A 9 35.47 -6.91 -22.13
CA ARG A 9 36.11 -6.83 -20.79
C ARG A 9 35.45 -5.82 -19.86
N ALA A 10 35.00 -4.69 -20.42
CA ALA A 10 34.25 -3.70 -19.64
C ALA A 10 32.90 -4.26 -19.18
N LEU A 11 32.20 -5.01 -20.05
CA LEU A 11 30.92 -5.66 -19.70
C LEU A 11 31.12 -6.75 -18.65
N ILE A 12 32.14 -7.59 -18.78
CA ILE A 12 32.46 -8.64 -17.79
C ILE A 12 32.78 -8.01 -16.42
N ARG A 13 33.55 -6.92 -16.39
CA ARG A 13 33.87 -6.19 -15.16
C ARG A 13 32.62 -5.62 -14.54
N HIS A 14 31.76 -4.95 -15.30
CA HIS A 14 30.49 -4.41 -14.82
C HIS A 14 29.57 -5.48 -14.26
N LEU A 15 29.46 -6.64 -14.92
CA LEU A 15 28.68 -7.76 -14.41
C LEU A 15 29.29 -8.34 -13.12
N ALA A 16 30.61 -8.45 -13.02
CA ALA A 16 31.28 -8.90 -11.81
C ALA A 16 31.04 -7.91 -10.63
N GLU A 17 31.15 -6.61 -10.87
CA GLU A 17 30.84 -5.57 -9.89
C GLU A 17 29.37 -5.61 -9.43
N GLN A 18 28.43 -5.89 -10.36
CA GLN A 18 27.02 -6.04 -10.02
C GLN A 18 26.74 -7.30 -9.20
N ILE A 19 27.41 -8.40 -9.49
CA ILE A 19 27.29 -9.66 -8.74
C ILE A 19 27.88 -9.51 -7.33
N GLU A 20 29.04 -8.87 -7.20
CA GLU A 20 29.65 -8.59 -5.90
C GLU A 20 28.81 -7.60 -5.07
N GLY A 21 28.30 -6.52 -5.68
CA GLY A 21 27.42 -5.56 -5.02
C GLY A 21 26.10 -6.17 -4.57
N GLN A 22 25.50 -7.07 -5.35
CA GLN A 22 24.30 -7.79 -4.94
C GLN A 22 24.57 -8.78 -3.80
N SER A 23 25.72 -9.43 -3.80
CA SER A 23 26.06 -10.35 -2.72
C SER A 23 26.31 -9.67 -1.38
N GLU A 24 26.89 -8.47 -1.37
CA GLU A 24 27.06 -7.68 -0.15
C GLU A 24 25.72 -7.14 0.38
N GLU A 25 24.82 -6.66 -0.48
CA GLU A 25 23.47 -6.26 -0.06
C GLU A 25 22.62 -7.43 0.43
N GLU A 26 22.71 -8.59 -0.17
CA GLU A 26 22.02 -9.80 0.28
C GLU A 26 22.60 -10.35 1.59
N ILE A 27 23.92 -10.34 1.76
CA ILE A 27 24.59 -10.76 3.00
C ILE A 27 24.24 -9.82 4.16
N LEU A 28 24.23 -8.50 3.94
CA LEU A 28 23.79 -7.50 4.93
C LEU A 28 22.30 -7.66 5.29
N ARG A 29 21.46 -8.10 4.37
CA ARG A 29 20.05 -8.40 4.64
C ARG A 29 19.86 -9.69 5.43
N LEU A 30 20.65 -10.71 5.20
CA LEU A 30 20.57 -12.00 5.91
C LEU A 30 20.99 -11.91 7.38
N GLU A 31 21.96 -11.09 7.71
CA GLU A 31 22.43 -10.92 9.10
C GLU A 31 21.52 -10.02 9.95
N SER A 32 20.72 -9.13 9.34
CA SER A 32 19.84 -8.20 10.06
C SER A 32 18.37 -8.65 10.17
N ASP A 33 18.01 -9.83 9.64
CA ASP A 33 16.63 -10.14 9.27
C ASP A 33 15.82 -10.89 10.36
N SER A 34 16.45 -11.31 11.47
CA SER A 34 15.79 -12.23 12.40
C SER A 34 14.78 -11.59 13.37
N ASP A 35 14.88 -10.27 13.66
CA ASP A 35 14.01 -9.63 14.67
C ASP A 35 13.55 -8.20 14.31
N LEU A 36 13.52 -7.85 13.03
CA LEU A 36 13.13 -6.51 12.59
C LEU A 36 11.69 -6.49 12.05
N ILE A 37 11.00 -5.36 12.32
CA ILE A 37 9.74 -5.05 11.66
C ILE A 37 10.04 -4.75 10.18
N LYS A 38 9.44 -5.55 9.28
CA LYS A 38 9.59 -5.38 7.83
C LYS A 38 8.53 -4.41 7.30
N VAL A 39 8.97 -3.34 6.67
CA VAL A 39 8.08 -2.42 5.95
C VAL A 39 8.15 -2.74 4.46
N VAL A 40 7.06 -3.24 3.90
CA VAL A 40 6.98 -3.66 2.50
C VAL A 40 5.76 -3.03 1.82
N THR A 41 5.85 -2.83 0.50
CA THR A 41 4.66 -2.45 -0.26
C THR A 41 3.77 -3.67 -0.50
N VAL A 42 2.45 -3.47 -0.64
CA VAL A 42 1.50 -4.55 -0.91
C VAL A 42 1.90 -5.34 -2.17
N HIS A 43 2.35 -4.67 -3.21
CA HIS A 43 2.82 -5.33 -4.44
C HIS A 43 4.00 -6.30 -4.19
N LYS A 44 4.98 -5.88 -3.40
CA LYS A 44 6.14 -6.72 -3.05
C LYS A 44 5.79 -7.86 -2.08
N SER A 45 4.66 -7.77 -1.39
CA SER A 45 4.20 -8.82 -0.47
C SER A 45 3.47 -9.97 -1.17
N LYS A 46 3.17 -9.84 -2.47
CA LYS A 46 2.46 -10.88 -3.23
C LYS A 46 3.25 -12.19 -3.21
N GLY A 47 2.59 -13.27 -2.80
CA GLY A 47 3.20 -14.59 -2.68
C GLY A 47 3.98 -14.83 -1.38
N LEU A 48 4.14 -13.82 -0.52
CA LEU A 48 4.78 -13.95 0.79
C LEU A 48 3.71 -14.04 1.89
N GLU A 49 4.09 -14.61 3.03
CA GLU A 49 3.25 -14.66 4.23
C GLU A 49 4.03 -14.10 5.42
N TYR A 50 3.30 -13.46 6.32
CA TYR A 50 3.85 -12.88 7.54
C TYR A 50 3.04 -13.35 8.74
N PRO A 51 3.66 -13.59 9.90
CA PRO A 51 2.92 -13.98 11.11
C PRO A 51 1.84 -12.95 11.46
N LEU A 52 2.20 -11.69 11.46
CA LEU A 52 1.35 -10.54 11.79
C LEU A 52 1.49 -9.47 10.70
N VAL A 53 0.40 -8.83 10.34
CA VAL A 53 0.38 -7.73 9.36
C VAL A 53 -0.26 -6.49 9.99
N MET A 54 0.36 -5.34 9.78
CA MET A 54 -0.21 -4.05 10.17
C MET A 54 -0.47 -3.20 8.94
N LEU A 55 -1.69 -2.71 8.80
CA LEU A 55 -2.15 -1.87 7.69
C LEU A 55 -2.53 -0.46 8.21
N PRO A 56 -1.54 0.40 8.50
CA PRO A 56 -1.80 1.70 9.11
C PRO A 56 -2.47 2.71 8.18
N PHE A 57 -2.38 2.50 6.87
CA PHE A 57 -2.84 3.45 5.85
C PHE A 57 -3.95 2.91 4.94
N ALA A 58 -4.71 1.92 5.40
CA ALA A 58 -5.77 1.28 4.61
C ALA A 58 -6.90 2.24 4.15
N CYS A 59 -7.05 3.38 4.85
CA CYS A 59 -8.00 4.43 4.51
C CYS A 59 -7.44 5.50 3.55
N SER A 60 -6.18 5.37 3.11
CA SER A 60 -5.57 6.34 2.19
C SER A 60 -6.03 6.07 0.77
N ALA A 61 -6.49 7.10 0.08
CA ALA A 61 -6.89 7.02 -1.32
C ALA A 61 -6.30 8.17 -2.13
N ARG A 62 -6.10 7.92 -3.41
CA ARG A 62 -5.75 8.92 -4.42
C ARG A 62 -6.73 8.80 -5.58
N ALA A 63 -7.90 9.41 -5.43
CA ALA A 63 -8.91 9.40 -6.48
C ALA A 63 -8.40 10.10 -7.76
N VAL A 64 -8.85 9.61 -8.90
CA VAL A 64 -8.65 10.29 -10.18
C VAL A 64 -9.69 11.41 -10.28
N ASP A 65 -9.27 12.63 -10.03
CA ASP A 65 -10.12 13.81 -10.08
C ASP A 65 -9.54 14.87 -11.04
N GLY A 66 -10.32 15.91 -11.30
CA GLY A 66 -9.91 17.00 -12.20
C GLY A 66 -8.72 17.82 -11.71
N ARG A 67 -8.17 17.55 -10.52
CA ARG A 67 -6.97 18.18 -9.97
C ARG A 67 -5.69 17.45 -10.38
N SER A 68 -5.83 16.23 -10.92
CA SER A 68 -4.69 15.47 -11.44
C SER A 68 -4.04 16.21 -12.61
N LYS A 69 -2.71 16.32 -12.59
CA LYS A 69 -1.95 16.87 -13.73
C LYS A 69 -1.86 15.89 -14.90
N ALA A 70 -1.97 14.60 -14.63
CA ALA A 70 -1.95 13.56 -15.65
C ALA A 70 -3.34 13.40 -16.28
N PRO A 71 -3.41 13.19 -17.58
CA PRO A 71 -4.68 12.89 -18.24
C PRO A 71 -5.24 11.55 -17.72
N PRO A 72 -6.57 11.41 -17.58
CA PRO A 72 -7.17 10.15 -17.19
C PRO A 72 -6.93 9.08 -18.24
N MET A 73 -6.53 7.92 -17.79
CA MET A 73 -6.31 6.71 -18.60
C MET A 73 -7.26 5.62 -18.12
N PHE A 74 -7.91 4.94 -19.05
CA PHE A 74 -8.85 3.88 -18.76
C PHE A 74 -8.88 2.88 -19.90
N HIS A 75 -9.36 1.66 -19.62
CA HIS A 75 -9.51 0.64 -20.64
C HIS A 75 -10.95 0.64 -21.19
N GLU A 76 -11.07 0.43 -22.49
CA GLU A 76 -12.35 0.24 -23.16
C GLU A 76 -12.30 -1.01 -24.03
N GLN A 77 -13.38 -1.76 -23.99
CA GLN A 77 -13.50 -2.93 -24.85
C GLN A 77 -13.90 -2.47 -26.27
N GLN A 78 -13.04 -2.75 -27.23
CA GLN A 78 -13.26 -2.52 -28.64
C GLN A 78 -12.94 -3.82 -29.41
N ASP A 79 -13.90 -4.34 -30.17
CA ASP A 79 -13.70 -5.54 -31.01
C ASP A 79 -13.09 -6.74 -30.24
N GLU A 80 -13.66 -7.08 -29.09
CA GLU A 80 -13.21 -8.14 -28.18
C GLU A 80 -11.81 -7.93 -27.54
N GLN A 81 -11.20 -6.78 -27.74
CA GLN A 81 -9.91 -6.42 -27.13
C GLN A 81 -10.09 -5.24 -26.17
N TYR A 82 -9.36 -5.28 -25.05
CA TYR A 82 -9.25 -4.13 -24.17
C TYR A 82 -8.13 -3.22 -24.65
N ARG A 83 -8.47 -1.96 -24.95
CA ARG A 83 -7.51 -0.93 -25.35
C ARG A 83 -7.40 0.13 -24.29
N LEU A 84 -6.16 0.52 -23.99
CA LEU A 84 -5.90 1.65 -23.11
C LEU A 84 -6.14 2.96 -23.86
N LEU A 85 -7.04 3.76 -23.35
CA LEU A 85 -7.39 5.09 -23.89
C LEU A 85 -6.88 6.18 -22.96
N ILE A 86 -6.52 7.32 -23.54
CA ILE A 86 -6.08 8.52 -22.83
C ILE A 86 -6.99 9.67 -23.24
N GLU A 87 -7.64 10.30 -22.25
CA GLU A 87 -8.47 11.47 -22.49
C GLU A 87 -7.63 12.74 -22.35
N LEU A 88 -7.50 13.49 -23.44
CA LEU A 88 -6.72 14.73 -23.49
C LEU A 88 -7.55 15.98 -23.24
N ALA A 89 -8.89 15.89 -23.30
CA ALA A 89 -9.76 17.00 -22.97
C ALA A 89 -9.62 17.37 -21.49
N LYS A 90 -9.96 18.62 -21.19
CA LYS A 90 -9.94 19.16 -19.82
C LYS A 90 -11.32 19.68 -19.43
N GLY A 91 -11.59 19.71 -18.14
CA GLY A 91 -12.86 20.21 -17.62
C GLY A 91 -14.01 19.22 -17.80
N ASP A 92 -15.20 19.73 -18.09
CA ASP A 92 -16.42 18.92 -18.15
C ASP A 92 -16.38 17.78 -19.17
N PRO A 93 -15.82 17.93 -20.37
CA PRO A 93 -15.70 16.84 -21.34
C PRO A 93 -14.89 15.64 -20.83
N ALA A 94 -13.95 15.86 -19.93
CA ALA A 94 -13.11 14.78 -19.37
C ALA A 94 -13.78 14.02 -18.20
N LYS A 95 -14.89 14.50 -17.65
CA LYS A 95 -15.56 13.87 -16.49
C LYS A 95 -15.92 12.40 -16.69
N PRO A 96 -16.48 11.95 -17.82
CA PRO A 96 -16.78 10.54 -18.05
C PRO A 96 -15.52 9.66 -18.04
N ALA A 97 -14.43 10.13 -18.65
CA ALA A 97 -13.14 9.44 -18.66
C ALA A 97 -12.52 9.39 -17.26
N GLN A 98 -12.61 10.48 -16.49
CA GLN A 98 -12.16 10.54 -15.11
C GLN A 98 -12.90 9.52 -14.24
N LYS A 99 -14.24 9.41 -14.41
CA LYS A 99 -15.03 8.42 -13.69
C LYS A 99 -14.58 7.00 -14.03
N ARG A 100 -14.42 6.66 -15.30
CA ARG A 100 -13.95 5.33 -15.72
C ARG A 100 -12.56 5.01 -15.17
N ALA A 101 -11.64 5.97 -15.24
CA ALA A 101 -10.30 5.80 -14.67
C ALA A 101 -10.33 5.62 -13.14
N ASP A 102 -11.24 6.30 -12.43
CA ASP A 102 -11.40 6.13 -10.98
C ASP A 102 -12.07 4.81 -10.61
N ASP A 103 -13.01 4.32 -11.42
CA ASP A 103 -13.64 3.00 -11.25
C ASP A 103 -12.58 1.88 -11.42
N GLU A 104 -11.70 1.97 -12.43
CA GLU A 104 -10.59 1.01 -12.59
C GLU A 104 -9.58 1.08 -11.44
N ARG A 105 -9.23 2.28 -10.99
CA ARG A 105 -8.38 2.50 -9.82
C ARG A 105 -9.00 1.85 -8.58
N MET A 106 -10.30 2.03 -8.35
CA MET A 106 -11.00 1.40 -7.24
C MET A 106 -10.92 -0.12 -7.32
N GLY A 107 -11.14 -0.68 -8.51
CA GLY A 107 -11.00 -2.13 -8.73
C GLY A 107 -9.60 -2.64 -8.37
N GLU A 108 -8.56 -1.89 -8.71
CA GLU A 108 -7.19 -2.23 -8.35
C GLU A 108 -6.92 -2.06 -6.83
N GLU A 109 -7.42 -1.00 -6.21
CA GLU A 109 -7.33 -0.83 -4.75
C GLU A 109 -8.01 -1.97 -3.99
N MET A 110 -9.16 -2.45 -4.47
CA MET A 110 -9.84 -3.62 -3.88
C MET A 110 -8.99 -4.90 -3.99
N ARG A 111 -8.33 -5.13 -5.14
CA ARG A 111 -7.39 -6.24 -5.29
C ARG A 111 -6.19 -6.12 -4.35
N LEU A 112 -5.62 -4.92 -4.23
CA LEU A 112 -4.51 -4.67 -3.31
C LEU A 112 -4.93 -4.85 -1.85
N LEU A 113 -6.11 -4.39 -1.47
CA LEU A 113 -6.67 -4.61 -0.13
C LEU A 113 -6.82 -6.12 0.15
N TYR A 114 -7.39 -6.87 -0.79
CA TYR A 114 -7.49 -8.33 -0.68
C TYR A 114 -6.11 -8.98 -0.50
N VAL A 115 -5.13 -8.59 -1.33
CA VAL A 115 -3.76 -9.10 -1.19
C VAL A 115 -3.20 -8.77 0.20
N ALA A 116 -3.36 -7.54 0.68
CA ALA A 116 -2.85 -7.13 1.99
C ALA A 116 -3.48 -7.92 3.14
N LEU A 117 -4.81 -8.09 3.11
CA LEU A 117 -5.55 -8.83 4.14
C LEU A 117 -5.18 -10.32 4.19
N THR A 118 -4.86 -10.90 3.03
CA THR A 118 -4.50 -12.32 2.92
C THR A 118 -3.03 -12.62 3.16
N ARG A 119 -2.22 -11.65 3.58
CA ARG A 119 -0.79 -11.87 3.88
C ARG A 119 -0.51 -12.33 5.28
N ALA A 120 -1.43 -12.12 6.21
CA ALA A 120 -1.25 -12.51 7.59
C ALA A 120 -1.55 -13.99 7.80
N ARG A 121 -0.69 -14.67 8.54
CA ARG A 121 -0.90 -16.05 8.95
C ARG A 121 -1.77 -16.15 10.20
N TYR A 122 -1.62 -15.21 11.15
CA TYR A 122 -2.30 -15.26 12.43
C TYR A 122 -3.23 -14.08 12.67
N ALA A 123 -2.79 -12.84 12.42
CA ALA A 123 -3.62 -11.67 12.65
C ALA A 123 -3.23 -10.48 11.76
N THR A 124 -4.23 -9.67 11.42
CA THR A 124 -4.06 -8.39 10.72
C THR A 124 -4.61 -7.26 11.59
N TRP A 125 -3.83 -6.21 11.82
CA TRP A 125 -4.29 -4.96 12.40
C TRP A 125 -4.52 -3.92 11.32
N ILE A 126 -5.73 -3.38 11.29
CA ILE A 126 -6.10 -2.34 10.34
C ILE A 126 -6.39 -1.06 11.13
N CYS A 127 -5.67 0.01 10.80
CA CYS A 127 -5.98 1.31 11.33
C CYS A 127 -7.06 1.97 10.46
N VAL A 128 -8.21 2.28 11.07
CA VAL A 128 -9.29 3.01 10.43
C VAL A 128 -9.22 4.47 10.89
N ALA A 129 -8.47 5.28 10.15
CA ALA A 129 -8.29 6.70 10.41
C ALA A 129 -8.52 7.49 9.13
N PRO A 130 -9.67 8.12 8.99
CA PRO A 130 -9.98 8.88 7.81
C PRO A 130 -9.13 10.15 7.74
N LYS A 131 -8.72 10.52 6.53
CA LYS A 131 -8.02 11.77 6.30
C LYS A 131 -8.98 12.94 6.45
N VAL A 132 -8.77 13.76 7.45
CA VAL A 132 -9.51 15.01 7.61
C VAL A 132 -9.12 15.95 6.48
N ALA A 133 -10.09 16.42 5.71
CA ALA A 133 -9.86 17.46 4.71
C ALA A 133 -9.36 18.75 5.40
N LYS A 134 -8.41 19.45 4.77
CA LYS A 134 -7.76 20.65 5.34
C LYS A 134 -8.69 21.84 5.61
N THR A 135 -9.91 21.81 5.14
CA THR A 135 -10.87 22.90 5.19
C THR A 135 -12.24 22.39 5.57
N GLY A 136 -12.55 22.39 6.87
CA GLY A 136 -13.92 22.46 7.40
C GLY A 136 -15.00 21.50 6.88
N GLU A 137 -14.71 20.64 5.92
CA GLU A 137 -15.64 19.62 5.46
C GLU A 137 -15.78 18.54 6.52
N LYS A 138 -17.01 18.36 6.97
CA LYS A 138 -17.34 17.33 7.96
C LYS A 138 -17.35 15.92 7.39
N SER A 139 -17.52 15.76 6.06
CA SER A 139 -17.58 14.44 5.44
C SER A 139 -16.19 13.92 5.10
N LEU A 140 -16.00 12.64 5.30
CA LEU A 140 -14.76 11.95 5.04
C LEU A 140 -14.79 11.35 3.65
N ASP A 141 -13.75 11.60 2.86
CA ASP A 141 -13.56 10.95 1.53
C ASP A 141 -13.14 9.47 1.67
N LEU A 142 -13.58 8.81 2.73
CA LEU A 142 -13.27 7.43 3.04
C LEU A 142 -13.69 6.45 1.93
N HIS A 143 -14.87 6.70 1.34
CA HIS A 143 -15.43 5.91 0.23
C HIS A 143 -14.53 5.84 -1.01
N LYS A 144 -13.55 6.72 -1.13
CA LYS A 144 -12.56 6.71 -2.21
C LYS A 144 -11.41 5.72 -1.97
N SER A 145 -11.29 5.13 -0.79
CA SER A 145 -10.33 4.07 -0.48
C SER A 145 -10.99 2.69 -0.60
N GLY A 146 -10.20 1.66 -0.88
CA GLY A 146 -10.72 0.29 -0.96
C GLY A 146 -11.42 -0.15 0.33
N LEU A 147 -10.84 0.15 1.50
CA LEU A 147 -11.47 -0.16 2.78
C LEU A 147 -12.75 0.64 3.00
N GLY A 148 -12.75 1.93 2.67
CA GLY A 148 -13.95 2.76 2.82
C GLY A 148 -15.08 2.35 1.89
N TYR A 149 -14.75 1.95 0.67
CA TYR A 149 -15.72 1.39 -0.27
C TYR A 149 -16.33 0.08 0.25
N LEU A 150 -15.52 -0.77 0.87
CA LEU A 150 -15.99 -2.01 1.49
C LEU A 150 -16.96 -1.74 2.65
N LEU A 151 -16.73 -0.70 3.43
CA LEU A 151 -17.54 -0.34 4.60
C LEU A 151 -18.84 0.39 4.25
N ALA A 152 -18.82 1.28 3.27
CA ALA A 152 -19.91 2.23 3.00
C ALA A 152 -20.35 2.32 1.52
N GLY A 153 -19.74 1.53 0.63
CA GLY A 153 -19.97 1.63 -0.81
C GLY A 153 -19.51 2.99 -1.36
N GLU A 154 -20.31 3.59 -2.23
CA GLU A 154 -20.05 4.91 -2.81
C GLU A 154 -20.46 6.08 -1.90
N ASN A 155 -21.00 5.80 -0.71
CA ASN A 155 -21.54 6.83 0.15
C ASN A 155 -20.43 7.57 0.92
N LYS A 156 -20.59 8.88 1.03
CA LYS A 156 -19.77 9.67 1.94
C LYS A 156 -20.15 9.32 3.38
N VAL A 157 -19.13 9.19 4.21
CA VAL A 157 -19.29 8.82 5.62
C VAL A 157 -19.02 10.06 6.48
N GLU A 158 -19.92 10.33 7.41
CA GLU A 158 -19.66 11.32 8.47
C GLU A 158 -18.76 10.70 9.56
N PRO A 159 -17.91 11.50 10.24
CA PRO A 159 -16.99 10.98 11.25
C PRO A 159 -17.67 10.13 12.34
N GLU A 160 -18.87 10.51 12.71
CA GLU A 160 -19.67 9.84 13.75
C GLU A 160 -20.15 8.46 13.32
N GLN A 161 -20.45 8.29 12.02
CA GLN A 161 -20.91 7.02 11.45
C GLN A 161 -19.80 5.98 11.32
N LEU A 162 -18.53 6.42 11.29
CA LEU A 162 -17.40 5.52 11.07
C LEU A 162 -17.31 4.44 12.16
N ALA A 163 -17.50 4.83 13.42
CA ALA A 163 -17.48 3.87 14.54
C ALA A 163 -18.58 2.82 14.41
N GLU A 164 -19.78 3.24 14.03
CA GLU A 164 -20.93 2.34 13.84
C GLU A 164 -20.70 1.36 12.69
N LEU A 165 -20.11 1.81 11.58
CA LEU A 165 -19.78 0.95 10.43
C LEU A 165 -18.74 -0.12 10.79
N VAL A 166 -17.70 0.27 11.54
CA VAL A 166 -16.65 -0.66 11.98
C VAL A 166 -17.21 -1.65 13.00
N GLU A 167 -18.03 -1.20 13.93
CA GLU A 167 -18.69 -2.07 14.91
C GLU A 167 -19.70 -3.02 14.26
N ALA A 168 -20.42 -2.56 13.23
CA ALA A 168 -21.34 -3.42 12.47
C ALA A 168 -20.59 -4.56 11.75
N LEU A 169 -19.40 -4.27 11.21
CA LEU A 169 -18.54 -5.30 10.59
C LEU A 169 -18.12 -6.35 11.63
N ALA A 170 -17.77 -5.93 12.84
CA ALA A 170 -17.33 -6.84 13.90
C ALA A 170 -18.48 -7.70 14.47
N LYS A 171 -19.71 -7.18 14.51
CA LYS A 171 -20.88 -7.92 15.04
C LYS A 171 -21.20 -9.19 14.24
N GLY A 172 -20.78 -9.26 13.00
CA GLY A 172 -21.05 -10.41 12.12
C GLY A 172 -19.95 -11.50 12.13
N CYS A 173 -18.86 -11.30 12.88
CA CYS A 173 -17.72 -12.20 12.85
C CYS A 173 -16.95 -12.18 14.18
N ASP A 174 -16.87 -13.33 14.84
CA ASP A 174 -16.17 -13.47 16.13
C ASP A 174 -14.65 -13.27 16.00
N ASP A 175 -14.09 -13.38 14.79
CA ASP A 175 -12.67 -13.18 14.52
C ASP A 175 -12.30 -11.71 14.33
N ILE A 176 -13.25 -10.78 14.38
CA ILE A 176 -13.02 -9.35 14.25
C ILE A 176 -13.24 -8.65 15.58
N ALA A 177 -12.19 -8.05 16.12
CA ALA A 177 -12.25 -7.24 17.33
C ALA A 177 -11.98 -5.76 17.02
N VAL A 178 -12.83 -4.88 17.54
CA VAL A 178 -12.64 -3.43 17.44
C VAL A 178 -11.92 -2.93 18.68
N CYS A 179 -10.75 -2.33 18.48
CA CYS A 179 -9.93 -1.75 19.53
C CYS A 179 -9.84 -0.24 19.36
N LYS A 180 -9.91 0.50 20.47
CA LYS A 180 -9.62 1.94 20.46
C LYS A 180 -8.14 2.16 20.21
N ALA A 181 -7.81 3.21 19.44
CA ALA A 181 -6.42 3.61 19.27
C ALA A 181 -5.77 3.87 20.65
N PRO A 182 -4.54 3.41 20.88
CA PRO A 182 -3.84 3.68 22.11
C PRO A 182 -3.66 5.19 22.29
N ALA A 183 -3.76 5.67 23.53
CA ALA A 183 -3.48 7.06 23.83
C ALA A 183 -2.03 7.39 23.41
N GLN A 184 -1.84 8.58 22.81
CA GLN A 184 -0.49 9.02 22.45
C GLN A 184 0.36 9.10 23.72
N THR A 185 1.32 8.20 23.84
CA THR A 185 2.39 8.32 24.81
C THR A 185 3.39 9.35 24.30
N LYS A 186 3.58 10.44 25.05
CA LYS A 186 4.61 11.48 24.75
C LYS A 186 6.05 10.98 24.98
N GLY A 187 6.28 9.69 25.01
CA GLY A 187 7.60 9.09 25.22
C GLY A 187 8.24 8.66 23.91
N VAL A 188 9.50 9.01 23.72
CA VAL A 188 10.32 8.35 22.71
C VAL A 188 10.52 6.91 23.18
N HIS A 189 10.10 5.93 22.39
CA HIS A 189 10.40 4.53 22.66
C HIS A 189 11.90 4.33 22.48
N VAL A 190 12.64 4.30 23.58
CA VAL A 190 14.05 3.90 23.55
C VAL A 190 14.06 2.39 23.49
N ALA A 191 14.46 1.82 22.35
CA ALA A 191 14.66 0.38 22.24
C ALA A 191 15.64 -0.07 23.32
N PRO A 192 15.38 -1.18 24.03
CA PRO A 192 16.34 -1.71 24.99
C PRO A 192 17.67 -1.94 24.28
N ALA A 193 18.77 -1.59 24.97
CA ALA A 193 20.10 -1.80 24.43
C ALA A 193 20.26 -3.29 24.06
N ARG A 194 20.71 -3.56 22.85
CA ARG A 194 21.00 -4.94 22.45
C ARG A 194 22.08 -5.50 23.39
N PRO A 195 21.90 -6.71 23.94
CA PRO A 195 22.95 -7.34 24.71
C PRO A 195 24.21 -7.43 23.83
N THR A 196 25.35 -7.05 24.40
CA THR A 196 26.64 -7.21 23.71
C THR A 196 26.92 -8.70 23.48
N LEU A 197 27.66 -9.01 22.43
CA LEU A 197 27.99 -10.43 22.10
C LEU A 197 28.59 -11.20 23.29
N SER A 198 29.29 -10.50 24.19
CA SER A 198 29.85 -11.06 25.42
C SER A 198 28.79 -11.42 26.48
N GLU A 199 27.62 -10.77 26.46
CA GLU A 199 26.51 -11.07 27.37
C GLU A 199 25.60 -12.18 26.84
N ALA A 200 25.55 -12.34 25.51
CA ALA A 200 24.78 -13.39 24.86
C ALA A 200 25.47 -14.77 24.89
N LEU A 201 26.76 -14.82 25.20
CA LEU A 201 27.59 -16.04 25.27
C LEU A 201 27.83 -16.54 26.71
N ARG A 202 27.25 -15.93 27.73
CA ARG A 202 27.22 -16.39 29.13
C ARG A 202 25.89 -17.04 29.44
#